data_8cf2f876b0edbec8d0e914fb679978d6
#
_entry.id   8cf2f876b0edbec8d0e914fb679978d6
#
_cell.length_a   1.000
_cell.length_b   1.000
_cell.length_c   1.000
_cell.angle_alpha   90.00
_cell.angle_beta   90.00
_cell.angle_gamma   90.00
#
_symmetry.space_group_name_H-M   'P 1'
#
loop_
_entity.id
_entity.type
_entity.pdbx_description
1 polymer ?
#
loop_
_entity_poly.entity_id
_entity_poly.type
_entity_poly.pdbx_seq_one_letter_code
_entity_poly.pdbx_strand_id
1 'polypeptide(L)'
;MVHIIDDEDAIRRSASFMLKTSGYTVETWSNGVAFLKEVRHVEEGCILLDVRMPEMDGLEVQQALNERGITMPVIVLTGHGDVTIAVRAMKGGAVDFLEKPFEKAVLLSAIEAAFGRLASAGSQAARAAEAEVVLGALTPRERDVLEGLAKGLPNKTIAYDLGISPRTVEVHRANLMSKLEVRSLSDALRIAFAAGMGGG
;
A
#
# COMPACT_ATOMS: atom_id res chain seq x y z
N MET A 1 -15.10 2.01 -11.09
CA MET A 1 -15.33 0.62 -10.63
C MET A 1 -14.38 0.27 -9.50
N VAL A 2 -14.81 -0.54 -8.50
CA VAL A 2 -13.91 -1.13 -7.49
C VAL A 2 -14.06 -2.63 -7.52
N HIS A 3 -12.95 -3.37 -7.72
CA HIS A 3 -12.90 -4.82 -7.67
C HIS A 3 -12.42 -5.27 -6.30
N ILE A 4 -13.22 -6.07 -5.60
CA ILE A 4 -12.86 -6.64 -4.29
C ILE A 4 -12.50 -8.11 -4.49
N ILE A 5 -11.26 -8.46 -4.19
CA ILE A 5 -10.73 -9.83 -4.30
C ILE A 5 -10.36 -10.31 -2.90
N ASP A 6 -11.15 -11.22 -2.35
CA ASP A 6 -11.00 -11.72 -0.98
C ASP A 6 -11.72 -13.08 -0.90
N ASP A 7 -11.18 -14.08 -0.25
CA ASP A 7 -11.83 -15.39 -0.14
C ASP A 7 -12.93 -15.41 0.92
N GLU A 8 -12.87 -14.48 1.89
CA GLU A 8 -13.87 -14.34 2.94
C GLU A 8 -15.13 -13.59 2.46
N ASP A 9 -16.23 -14.30 2.30
CA ASP A 9 -17.52 -13.73 1.86
C ASP A 9 -18.02 -12.58 2.77
N ALA A 10 -17.79 -12.66 4.09
CA ALA A 10 -18.15 -11.62 5.03
C ALA A 10 -17.43 -10.30 4.76
N ILE A 11 -16.13 -10.36 4.43
CA ILE A 11 -15.32 -9.19 4.09
C ILE A 11 -15.80 -8.59 2.76
N ARG A 12 -15.99 -9.43 1.73
CA ARG A 12 -16.50 -8.95 0.42
C ARG A 12 -17.85 -8.24 0.57
N ARG A 13 -18.78 -8.80 1.35
CA ARG A 13 -20.10 -8.18 1.60
C ARG A 13 -19.99 -6.86 2.35
N SER A 14 -19.20 -6.82 3.43
CA SER A 14 -19.03 -5.62 4.25
C SER A 14 -18.38 -4.49 3.45
N ALA A 15 -17.26 -4.75 2.79
CA ALA A 15 -16.58 -3.76 1.97
C ALA A 15 -17.46 -3.29 0.79
N SER A 16 -18.14 -4.23 0.10
CA SER A 16 -19.08 -3.90 -0.97
C SER A 16 -20.21 -3.00 -0.49
N PHE A 17 -20.79 -3.28 0.69
CA PHE A 17 -21.84 -2.42 1.27
C PHE A 17 -21.33 -1.02 1.57
N MET A 18 -20.16 -0.90 2.22
CA MET A 18 -19.53 0.39 2.54
C MET A 18 -19.31 1.23 1.28
N LEU A 19 -18.77 0.62 0.23
CA LEU A 19 -18.45 1.30 -1.04
C LEU A 19 -19.70 1.67 -1.83
N LYS A 20 -20.66 0.75 -1.98
CA LYS A 20 -21.93 1.02 -2.70
C LYS A 20 -22.74 2.13 -2.04
N THR A 21 -22.80 2.16 -0.69
CA THR A 21 -23.47 3.25 0.05
C THR A 21 -22.73 4.59 -0.04
N SER A 22 -21.49 4.58 -0.53
CA SER A 22 -20.68 5.78 -0.79
C SER A 22 -20.61 6.14 -2.27
N GLY A 23 -21.44 5.51 -3.13
CA GLY A 23 -21.59 5.85 -4.54
C GLY A 23 -20.65 5.14 -5.52
N TYR A 24 -19.86 4.16 -5.04
CA TYR A 24 -18.99 3.38 -5.93
C TYR A 24 -19.72 2.18 -6.54
N THR A 25 -19.43 1.88 -7.80
CA THR A 25 -19.78 0.60 -8.40
C THR A 25 -18.77 -0.44 -7.95
N VAL A 26 -19.24 -1.64 -7.57
CA VAL A 26 -18.40 -2.67 -6.96
C VAL A 26 -18.67 -4.02 -7.60
N GLU A 27 -17.61 -4.72 -7.96
CA GLU A 27 -17.57 -6.11 -8.38
C GLU A 27 -16.75 -6.94 -7.39
N THR A 28 -17.14 -8.18 -7.14
CA THR A 28 -16.50 -9.03 -6.12
C THR A 28 -16.03 -10.35 -6.68
N TRP A 29 -14.85 -10.80 -6.24
CA TRP A 29 -14.16 -12.01 -6.68
C TRP A 29 -13.76 -12.83 -5.47
N SER A 30 -14.03 -14.13 -5.50
CA SER A 30 -13.71 -15.02 -4.38
C SER A 30 -12.26 -15.50 -4.34
N ASN A 31 -11.49 -15.26 -5.40
CA ASN A 31 -10.06 -15.61 -5.48
C ASN A 31 -9.36 -14.84 -6.60
N GLY A 32 -8.03 -14.77 -6.50
CA GLY A 32 -7.20 -14.05 -7.46
C GLY A 32 -7.15 -14.69 -8.84
N VAL A 33 -7.24 -16.03 -8.92
CA VAL A 33 -7.18 -16.76 -10.20
C VAL A 33 -8.39 -16.42 -11.08
N ALA A 34 -9.59 -16.38 -10.49
CA ALA A 34 -10.80 -16.00 -11.20
C ALA A 34 -10.71 -14.56 -11.74
N PHE A 35 -10.24 -13.62 -10.91
CA PHE A 35 -10.04 -12.23 -11.34
C PHE A 35 -9.03 -12.13 -12.48
N LEU A 36 -7.86 -12.77 -12.36
CA LEU A 36 -6.81 -12.73 -13.37
C LEU A 36 -7.22 -13.31 -14.73
N LYS A 37 -8.21 -14.21 -14.78
CA LYS A 37 -8.76 -14.72 -16.04
C LYS A 37 -9.57 -13.65 -16.77
N GLU A 38 -10.30 -12.83 -16.04
CA GLU A 38 -11.24 -11.84 -16.58
C GLU A 38 -10.67 -10.41 -16.62
N VAL A 39 -9.52 -10.15 -15.99
CA VAL A 39 -8.96 -8.80 -15.74
C VAL A 39 -8.85 -7.90 -16.99
N ARG A 40 -8.74 -8.47 -18.18
CA ARG A 40 -8.70 -7.71 -19.44
C ARG A 40 -10.07 -7.34 -19.99
N HIS A 41 -11.13 -7.92 -19.44
CA HIS A 41 -12.50 -7.75 -19.90
C HIS A 41 -13.36 -6.98 -18.89
N VAL A 42 -12.87 -6.78 -17.67
CA VAL A 42 -13.58 -6.00 -16.65
C VAL A 42 -13.37 -4.51 -16.84
N GLU A 43 -14.28 -3.70 -16.32
CA GLU A 43 -14.17 -2.24 -16.33
C GLU A 43 -12.95 -1.79 -15.53
N GLU A 44 -12.18 -0.86 -16.08
CA GLU A 44 -11.01 -0.29 -15.40
C GLU A 44 -11.41 0.37 -14.07
N GLY A 45 -10.60 0.15 -13.02
CA GLY A 45 -10.93 0.66 -11.70
C GLY A 45 -9.83 0.47 -10.68
N CYS A 46 -10.21 0.49 -9.40
CA CYS A 46 -9.33 0.21 -8.27
C CYS A 46 -9.52 -1.24 -7.80
N ILE A 47 -8.44 -1.91 -7.42
CA ILE A 47 -8.44 -3.27 -6.90
C ILE A 47 -8.20 -3.24 -5.38
N LEU A 48 -9.16 -3.78 -4.61
CA LEU A 48 -9.01 -4.15 -3.20
C LEU A 48 -8.64 -5.63 -3.13
N LEU A 49 -7.44 -5.95 -2.66
CA LEU A 49 -6.85 -7.28 -2.78
C LEU A 49 -6.45 -7.83 -1.42
N ASP A 50 -7.09 -8.90 -0.99
CA ASP A 50 -6.63 -9.62 0.20
C ASP A 50 -5.31 -10.33 -0.05
N VAL A 51 -4.45 -10.35 0.98
CA VAL A 51 -3.16 -11.05 0.90
C VAL A 51 -3.36 -12.56 1.09
N ARG A 52 -4.17 -12.96 2.06
CA ARG A 52 -4.27 -14.37 2.46
C ARG A 52 -5.39 -15.08 1.74
N MET A 53 -5.15 -15.54 0.55
CA MET A 53 -6.11 -16.33 -0.22
C MET A 53 -5.54 -17.72 -0.55
N PRO A 54 -6.41 -18.75 -0.65
CA PRO A 54 -6.01 -20.07 -1.13
C PRO A 54 -5.52 -20.03 -2.58
N GLU A 55 -4.69 -20.99 -2.97
CA GLU A 55 -4.12 -21.21 -4.32
C GLU A 55 -3.11 -20.14 -4.77
N MET A 56 -3.43 -18.86 -4.65
CA MET A 56 -2.59 -17.74 -5.06
C MET A 56 -2.77 -16.59 -4.06
N ASP A 57 -1.70 -16.18 -3.40
CA ASP A 57 -1.75 -15.06 -2.46
C ASP A 57 -1.89 -13.71 -3.18
N GLY A 58 -2.31 -12.68 -2.44
CA GLY A 58 -2.53 -11.35 -3.02
C GLY A 58 -1.27 -10.71 -3.60
N LEU A 59 -0.08 -11.02 -3.06
CA LEU A 59 1.16 -10.49 -3.59
C LEU A 59 1.54 -11.17 -4.91
N GLU A 60 1.23 -12.45 -5.06
CA GLU A 60 1.37 -13.18 -6.34
C GLU A 60 0.38 -12.65 -7.38
N VAL A 61 -0.86 -12.33 -6.98
CA VAL A 61 -1.84 -11.67 -7.87
C VAL A 61 -1.33 -10.31 -8.31
N GLN A 62 -0.81 -9.49 -7.38
CA GLN A 62 -0.23 -8.18 -7.69
C GLN A 62 0.93 -8.29 -8.68
N GLN A 63 1.83 -9.24 -8.47
CA GLN A 63 2.93 -9.51 -9.39
C GLN A 63 2.42 -9.90 -10.78
N ALA A 64 1.44 -10.80 -10.87
CA ALA A 64 0.84 -11.22 -12.13
C ALA A 64 0.14 -10.07 -12.88
N LEU A 65 -0.46 -9.11 -12.17
CA LEU A 65 -1.02 -7.88 -12.76
C LEU A 65 0.07 -7.02 -13.39
N ASN A 66 1.17 -6.80 -12.68
CA ASN A 66 2.33 -6.05 -13.17
C ASN A 66 2.95 -6.70 -14.42
N GLU A 67 3.16 -8.03 -14.41
CA GLU A 67 3.70 -8.80 -15.54
C GLU A 67 2.80 -8.73 -16.78
N ARG A 68 1.49 -8.60 -16.58
CA ARG A 68 0.49 -8.44 -17.66
C ARG A 68 0.31 -7.00 -18.13
N GLY A 69 1.03 -6.04 -17.50
CA GLY A 69 0.91 -4.61 -17.83
C GLY A 69 -0.42 -3.99 -17.40
N ILE A 70 -1.10 -4.57 -16.41
CA ILE A 70 -2.33 -4.00 -15.85
C ILE A 70 -1.97 -2.86 -14.90
N THR A 71 -2.47 -1.67 -15.21
CA THR A 71 -2.14 -0.42 -14.50
C THR A 71 -3.16 -0.01 -13.45
N MET A 72 -4.18 -0.83 -13.22
CA MET A 72 -5.19 -0.58 -12.19
C MET A 72 -4.52 -0.47 -10.80
N PRO A 73 -4.79 0.59 -10.03
CA PRO A 73 -4.22 0.78 -8.71
C PRO A 73 -4.71 -0.31 -7.75
N VAL A 74 -3.76 -0.89 -7.01
CA VAL A 74 -4.01 -1.96 -6.03
C VAL A 74 -3.90 -1.41 -4.62
N ILE A 75 -4.92 -1.65 -3.79
CA ILE A 75 -4.91 -1.49 -2.35
C ILE A 75 -4.90 -2.88 -1.74
N VAL A 76 -3.90 -3.18 -0.90
CA VAL A 76 -3.75 -4.50 -0.30
C VAL A 76 -4.44 -4.55 1.06
N LEU A 77 -5.24 -5.58 1.30
CA LEU A 77 -5.84 -5.87 2.60
C LEU A 77 -4.97 -6.88 3.34
N THR A 78 -4.59 -6.58 4.58
CA THR A 78 -3.70 -7.43 5.37
C THR A 78 -4.25 -7.69 6.76
N GLY A 79 -3.87 -8.80 7.37
CA GLY A 79 -4.12 -9.07 8.78
C GLY A 79 -3.19 -8.26 9.69
N HIS A 80 -3.45 -8.36 10.99
CA HIS A 80 -2.81 -7.53 12.02
C HIS A 80 -1.28 -7.62 12.05
N GLY A 81 -0.60 -6.46 12.03
CA GLY A 81 0.82 -6.32 12.43
C GLY A 81 1.88 -6.78 11.42
N ASP A 82 1.53 -7.09 10.17
CA ASP A 82 2.50 -7.62 9.21
C ASP A 82 3.18 -6.52 8.36
N VAL A 83 4.14 -5.81 8.99
CA VAL A 83 4.94 -4.77 8.32
C VAL A 83 5.68 -5.33 7.10
N THR A 84 6.14 -6.57 7.16
CA THR A 84 6.89 -7.21 6.06
C THR A 84 6.01 -7.37 4.81
N ILE A 85 4.76 -7.81 4.99
CA ILE A 85 3.78 -7.92 3.91
C ILE A 85 3.44 -6.54 3.34
N ALA A 86 3.18 -5.54 4.21
CA ALA A 86 2.90 -4.18 3.78
C ALA A 86 4.03 -3.60 2.91
N VAL A 87 5.29 -3.77 3.35
CA VAL A 87 6.46 -3.33 2.58
C VAL A 87 6.56 -4.06 1.24
N ARG A 88 6.34 -5.39 1.20
CA ARG A 88 6.35 -6.15 -0.05
C ARG A 88 5.26 -5.67 -1.02
N ALA A 89 4.05 -5.43 -0.52
CA ALA A 89 2.94 -4.89 -1.31
C ALA A 89 3.30 -3.53 -1.92
N MET A 90 3.84 -2.62 -1.10
CA MET A 90 4.25 -1.28 -1.55
C MET A 90 5.40 -1.34 -2.56
N LYS A 91 6.41 -2.20 -2.37
CA LYS A 91 7.47 -2.46 -3.36
C LYS A 91 6.92 -3.01 -4.67
N GLY A 92 5.88 -3.83 -4.61
CA GLY A 92 5.14 -4.33 -5.77
C GLY A 92 4.28 -3.28 -6.46
N GLY A 93 4.27 -2.02 -5.98
CA GLY A 93 3.53 -0.91 -6.59
C GLY A 93 2.11 -0.71 -6.07
N ALA A 94 1.73 -1.34 -4.96
CA ALA A 94 0.46 -1.04 -4.29
C ALA A 94 0.34 0.46 -3.99
N VAL A 95 -0.87 0.98 -4.11
CA VAL A 95 -1.17 2.38 -3.77
C VAL A 95 -1.20 2.57 -2.27
N ASP A 96 -1.78 1.60 -1.58
CA ASP A 96 -1.93 1.60 -0.13
C ASP A 96 -2.06 0.18 0.39
N PHE A 97 -2.02 0.02 1.72
CA PHE A 97 -2.44 -1.19 2.40
C PHE A 97 -3.36 -0.85 3.58
N LEU A 98 -4.34 -1.69 3.83
CA LEU A 98 -5.29 -1.54 4.92
C LEU A 98 -5.25 -2.77 5.83
N GLU A 99 -5.17 -2.52 7.13
CA GLU A 99 -5.22 -3.57 8.13
C GLU A 99 -6.68 -3.93 8.47
N LYS A 100 -6.99 -5.21 8.43
CA LYS A 100 -8.31 -5.74 8.81
C LYS A 100 -8.39 -5.87 10.35
N PRO A 101 -9.49 -5.43 11.00
CA PRO A 101 -10.64 -4.74 10.43
C PRO A 101 -10.37 -3.26 10.16
N PHE A 102 -10.89 -2.72 9.07
CA PHE A 102 -10.72 -1.32 8.68
C PHE A 102 -12.01 -0.52 8.83
N GLU A 103 -11.86 0.75 9.15
CA GLU A 103 -12.97 1.70 9.23
C GLU A 103 -13.38 2.22 7.84
N LYS A 104 -14.66 2.57 7.70
CA LYS A 104 -15.20 3.10 6.44
C LYS A 104 -14.42 4.34 5.94
N ALA A 105 -14.07 5.26 6.82
CA ALA A 105 -13.36 6.48 6.46
C ALA A 105 -11.96 6.18 5.88
N VAL A 106 -11.24 5.21 6.47
CA VAL A 106 -9.91 4.79 6.01
C VAL A 106 -10.01 4.12 4.65
N LEU A 107 -10.98 3.21 4.46
CA LEU A 107 -11.24 2.58 3.16
C LEU A 107 -11.54 3.61 2.07
N LEU A 108 -12.41 4.57 2.33
CA LEU A 108 -12.77 5.60 1.34
C LEU A 108 -11.58 6.48 0.98
N SER A 109 -10.76 6.89 1.96
CA SER A 109 -9.55 7.68 1.72
C SER A 109 -8.56 6.94 0.81
N ALA A 110 -8.36 5.64 1.05
CA ALA A 110 -7.47 4.81 0.22
C ALA A 110 -8.01 4.67 -1.23
N ILE A 111 -9.33 4.48 -1.38
CA ILE A 111 -9.99 4.41 -2.70
C ILE A 111 -9.87 5.74 -3.46
N GLU A 112 -10.07 6.88 -2.79
CA GLU A 112 -9.89 8.20 -3.40
C GLU A 112 -8.46 8.42 -3.87
N ALA A 113 -7.47 8.06 -3.04
CA ALA A 113 -6.06 8.11 -3.42
C ALA A 113 -5.75 7.22 -4.63
N ALA A 114 -6.35 6.02 -4.69
CA ALA A 114 -6.18 5.11 -5.82
C ALA A 114 -6.74 5.69 -7.12
N PHE A 115 -7.95 6.23 -7.10
CA PHE A 115 -8.52 6.90 -8.29
C PHE A 115 -7.76 8.16 -8.68
N GLY A 116 -7.23 8.93 -7.73
CA GLY A 116 -6.35 10.06 -8.00
C GLY A 116 -5.09 9.64 -8.78
N ARG A 117 -4.51 8.47 -8.46
CA ARG A 117 -3.38 7.91 -9.23
C ARG A 117 -3.76 7.43 -10.62
N LEU A 118 -4.92 6.82 -10.78
CA LEU A 118 -5.42 6.42 -12.09
C LEU A 118 -5.57 7.63 -13.03
N ALA A 119 -6.04 8.75 -12.50
CA ALA A 119 -6.19 10.00 -13.25
C ALA A 119 -4.85 10.73 -13.53
N SER A 120 -3.83 10.55 -12.67
CA SER A 120 -2.53 11.22 -12.77
C SER A 120 -1.43 10.28 -13.24
N ALA A 121 -1.42 9.89 -14.51
CA ALA A 121 -0.33 9.15 -15.15
C ALA A 121 0.92 10.03 -15.40
N GLY A 122 1.40 10.71 -14.34
CA GLY A 122 2.64 11.50 -14.38
C GLY A 122 3.89 10.63 -14.43
N SER A 123 4.92 11.07 -15.15
CA SER A 123 6.14 10.30 -15.36
C SER A 123 6.82 9.91 -14.02
N GLN A 124 7.40 8.73 -13.97
CA GLN A 124 8.14 8.20 -12.79
C GLN A 124 9.28 9.17 -12.36
N ALA A 125 9.90 9.84 -13.32
CA ALA A 125 10.95 10.83 -13.07
C ALA A 125 10.44 12.06 -12.30
N ALA A 126 9.24 12.57 -12.61
CA ALA A 126 8.67 13.69 -11.88
C ALA A 126 8.34 13.31 -10.43
N ARG A 127 7.81 12.11 -10.20
CA ARG A 127 7.52 11.61 -8.85
C ARG A 127 8.79 11.40 -8.02
N ALA A 128 9.87 10.92 -8.62
CA ALA A 128 11.16 10.75 -7.95
C ALA A 128 11.75 12.12 -7.52
N ALA A 129 11.72 13.10 -8.39
CA ALA A 129 12.20 14.44 -8.09
C ALA A 129 11.39 15.11 -6.96
N GLU A 130 10.06 15.00 -6.99
CA GLU A 130 9.17 15.50 -5.94
C GLU A 130 9.44 14.80 -4.59
N ALA A 131 9.60 13.49 -4.60
CA ALA A 131 9.90 12.71 -3.39
C ALA A 131 11.25 13.14 -2.76
N GLU A 132 12.31 13.35 -3.53
CA GLU A 132 13.59 13.82 -3.01
C GLU A 132 13.49 15.20 -2.37
N VAL A 133 12.70 16.13 -2.91
CA VAL A 133 12.44 17.44 -2.31
C VAL A 133 11.80 17.27 -0.92
N VAL A 134 10.78 16.44 -0.82
CA VAL A 134 10.07 16.19 0.44
C VAL A 134 10.98 15.51 1.47
N LEU A 135 11.80 14.53 1.04
CA LEU A 135 12.76 13.84 1.92
C LEU A 135 13.88 14.77 2.41
N GLY A 136 14.12 15.88 1.74
CA GLY A 136 15.08 16.92 2.18
C GLY A 136 14.74 17.55 3.54
N ALA A 137 13.48 17.46 4.00
CA ALA A 137 13.05 17.93 5.33
C ALA A 137 13.49 17.00 6.48
N LEU A 138 13.89 15.77 6.18
CA LEU A 138 14.29 14.79 7.19
C LEU A 138 15.73 15.01 7.66
N THR A 139 15.95 14.84 8.97
CA THR A 139 17.30 14.69 9.50
C THR A 139 17.94 13.39 9.04
N PRO A 140 19.29 13.26 9.06
CA PRO A 140 19.96 12.00 8.73
C PRO A 140 19.41 10.80 9.51
N ARG A 141 19.13 10.95 10.80
CA ARG A 141 18.59 9.89 11.64
C ARG A 141 17.15 9.50 11.30
N GLU A 142 16.32 10.45 10.94
CA GLU A 142 14.97 10.17 10.46
C GLU A 142 15.00 9.46 9.09
N ARG A 143 15.94 9.84 8.23
CA ARG A 143 16.17 9.18 6.93
C ARG A 143 16.68 7.75 7.12
N ASP A 144 17.61 7.49 8.03
CA ASP A 144 18.10 6.16 8.40
C ASP A 144 16.93 5.25 8.87
N VAL A 145 16.07 5.80 9.75
CA VAL A 145 14.89 5.06 10.23
C VAL A 145 13.91 4.77 9.09
N LEU A 146 13.64 5.73 8.22
CA LEU A 146 12.76 5.53 7.05
C LEU A 146 13.33 4.47 6.10
N GLU A 147 14.65 4.47 5.88
CA GLU A 147 15.34 3.45 5.08
C GLU A 147 15.18 2.05 5.68
N GLY A 148 15.33 1.90 6.99
CA GLY A 148 15.09 0.64 7.69
C GLY A 148 13.63 0.16 7.55
N LEU A 149 12.66 1.07 7.67
CA LEU A 149 11.26 0.78 7.44
C LEU A 149 10.99 0.36 5.98
N ALA A 150 11.60 1.04 5.03
CA ALA A 150 11.48 0.72 3.60
C ALA A 150 12.10 -0.65 3.23
N LYS A 151 13.05 -1.13 4.04
CA LYS A 151 13.57 -2.52 3.95
C LYS A 151 12.67 -3.55 4.65
N GLY A 152 11.60 -3.12 5.31
CA GLY A 152 10.70 -4.00 6.06
C GLY A 152 11.25 -4.45 7.40
N LEU A 153 12.23 -3.73 7.97
CA LEU A 153 12.82 -4.10 9.24
C LEU A 153 11.92 -3.71 10.42
N PRO A 154 11.75 -4.59 11.42
CA PRO A 154 11.06 -4.24 12.65
C PRO A 154 11.86 -3.21 13.46
N ASN A 155 11.18 -2.40 14.27
CA ASN A 155 11.81 -1.35 15.10
C ASN A 155 13.00 -1.83 15.92
N LYS A 156 12.97 -3.09 16.41
CA LYS A 156 14.08 -3.68 17.18
C LYS A 156 15.34 -3.84 16.35
N THR A 157 15.21 -4.26 15.09
CA THR A 157 16.34 -4.42 14.16
C THR A 157 16.89 -3.07 13.77
N ILE A 158 16.02 -2.11 13.41
CA ILE A 158 16.43 -0.72 13.11
C ILE A 158 17.18 -0.10 14.30
N ALA A 159 16.69 -0.30 15.52
CA ALA A 159 17.31 0.20 16.73
C ALA A 159 18.72 -0.38 16.93
N TYR A 160 18.87 -1.69 16.73
CA TYR A 160 20.15 -2.38 16.82
C TYR A 160 21.15 -1.84 15.78
N ASP A 161 20.75 -1.76 14.52
CA ASP A 161 21.59 -1.30 13.41
C ASP A 161 22.05 0.17 13.58
N LEU A 162 21.19 1.01 14.16
CA LEU A 162 21.48 2.43 14.39
C LEU A 162 22.12 2.74 15.75
N GLY A 163 22.29 1.75 16.64
CA GLY A 163 22.84 1.90 17.97
C GLY A 163 21.96 2.74 18.91
N ILE A 164 20.63 2.68 18.77
CA ILE A 164 19.64 3.43 19.57
C ILE A 164 18.62 2.48 20.21
N SER A 165 17.74 3.01 21.07
CA SER A 165 16.65 2.21 21.65
C SER A 165 15.47 2.05 20.69
N PRO A 166 14.66 0.97 20.78
CA PRO A 166 13.43 0.84 20.01
C PRO A 166 12.45 2.00 20.24
N ARG A 167 12.40 2.55 21.46
CA ARG A 167 11.61 3.75 21.77
C ARG A 167 12.11 4.98 21.03
N THR A 168 13.42 5.11 20.86
CA THR A 168 14.00 6.22 20.06
C THR A 168 13.62 6.09 18.58
N VAL A 169 13.54 4.87 18.04
CA VAL A 169 13.03 4.62 16.68
C VAL A 169 11.57 5.07 16.56
N GLU A 170 10.72 4.79 17.55
CA GLU A 170 9.32 5.27 17.57
C GLU A 170 9.23 6.80 17.55
N VAL A 171 10.10 7.48 18.30
CA VAL A 171 10.16 8.96 18.30
C VAL A 171 10.56 9.47 16.90
N HIS A 172 11.61 8.91 16.29
CA HIS A 172 12.01 9.29 14.93
C HIS A 172 10.90 9.00 13.90
N ARG A 173 10.16 7.88 14.04
CA ARG A 173 8.99 7.60 13.20
C ARG A 173 7.90 8.67 13.33
N ALA A 174 7.55 9.08 14.54
CA ALA A 174 6.58 10.14 14.75
C ALA A 174 7.04 11.47 14.13
N ASN A 175 8.31 11.81 14.31
CA ASN A 175 8.88 13.04 13.76
C ASN A 175 8.93 13.03 12.23
N LEU A 176 9.39 11.92 11.61
CA LEU A 176 9.42 11.83 10.14
C LEU A 176 8.02 11.89 9.55
N MET A 177 7.03 11.24 10.15
CA MET A 177 5.63 11.32 9.72
C MET A 177 5.11 12.75 9.75
N SER A 178 5.41 13.49 10.84
CA SER A 178 5.04 14.89 10.96
C SER A 178 5.72 15.78 9.93
N LYS A 179 7.04 15.59 9.68
CA LYS A 179 7.80 16.40 8.71
C LYS A 179 7.42 16.11 7.26
N LEU A 180 7.06 14.87 6.95
CA LEU A 180 6.56 14.48 5.63
C LEU A 180 5.07 14.84 5.45
N GLU A 181 4.42 15.38 6.49
CA GLU A 181 3.00 15.74 6.50
C GLU A 181 2.08 14.56 6.12
N VAL A 182 2.47 13.34 6.50
CA VAL A 182 1.73 12.12 6.19
C VAL A 182 0.98 11.57 7.41
N ARG A 183 -0.13 10.87 7.13
CA ARG A 183 -0.99 10.30 8.18
C ARG A 183 -0.81 8.81 8.38
N SER A 184 -0.19 8.14 7.42
CA SER A 184 -0.01 6.68 7.45
C SER A 184 1.42 6.27 7.11
N LEU A 185 1.83 5.07 7.56
CA LEU A 185 3.12 4.49 7.18
C LEU A 185 3.17 4.22 5.68
N SER A 186 2.06 3.83 5.04
CA SER A 186 1.98 3.63 3.59
C SER A 186 2.33 4.89 2.81
N ASP A 187 1.88 6.07 3.27
CA ASP A 187 2.23 7.35 2.64
C ASP A 187 3.74 7.62 2.73
N ALA A 188 4.34 7.41 3.92
CA ALA A 188 5.77 7.59 4.11
C ALA A 188 6.59 6.62 3.25
N LEU A 189 6.19 5.34 3.18
CA LEU A 189 6.83 4.33 2.34
C LEU A 189 6.70 4.64 0.84
N ARG A 190 5.56 5.17 0.42
CA ARG A 190 5.34 5.60 -0.97
C ARG A 190 6.33 6.69 -1.40
N ILE A 191 6.55 7.69 -0.53
CA ILE A 191 7.56 8.74 -0.76
C ILE A 191 8.96 8.11 -0.81
N ALA A 192 9.30 7.24 0.14
CA ALA A 192 10.59 6.57 0.20
C ALA A 192 10.87 5.76 -1.09
N PHE A 193 9.91 4.94 -1.55
CA PHE A 193 10.08 4.13 -2.76
C PHE A 193 10.13 4.96 -4.04
N ALA A 194 9.37 6.06 -4.12
CA ALA A 194 9.45 6.99 -5.25
C ALA A 194 10.84 7.62 -5.38
N ALA A 195 11.53 7.85 -4.26
CA ALA A 195 12.92 8.32 -4.20
C ALA A 195 13.97 7.18 -4.32
N GLY A 196 13.56 5.94 -4.55
CA GLY A 196 14.47 4.79 -4.71
C GLY A 196 15.01 4.19 -3.41
N MET A 197 14.48 4.56 -2.25
CA MET A 197 14.86 3.96 -0.96
C MET A 197 14.39 2.51 -0.84
N GLY A 198 15.06 1.72 0.03
CA GLY A 198 14.68 0.32 0.28
C GLY A 198 14.97 -0.65 -0.87
N GLY A 199 15.63 -0.20 -1.93
CA GLY A 199 16.15 -1.04 -3.01
C GLY A 199 17.48 -1.68 -2.60
N GLY A 200 17.53 -2.97 -2.47
CA GLY A 200 18.72 -3.79 -2.23
C GLY A 200 18.41 -5.19 -2.69
#